data_d9f5353d8d65cce701633094769201f5
#
_entry.id   d9f5353d8d65cce701633094769201f5
#
_cell.length_a   1.000
_cell.length_b   1.000
_cell.length_c   1.000
_cell.angle_alpha   90.00
_cell.angle_beta   90.00
_cell.angle_gamma   90.00
#
_symmetry.space_group_name_H-M   'P 1'
#
loop_
_entity.id
_entity.type
_entity.pdbx_description
1 polymer ?
#
loop_
_entity_poly.entity_id
_entity_poly.type
_entity_poly.pdbx_seq_one_letter_code
_entity_poly.pdbx_strand_id
1 'polypeptide(L)'
;KGDCKGIAISVLNPENQTEMINYAAGSVPLITHDSDAPDSNRLFFLGTENYQAGRELGKLIKKSMPEGGKLMLYVGKIDQLNSIQRRDGLLDELADKPAK
;
A
#
# COMPACT_ATOMS: atom_id res chain seq x y z
N LYS A 1 4.17 -11.23 24.22
CA LYS A 1 4.66 -12.44 23.61
C LYS A 1 3.86 -13.64 24.10
N GLY A 2 4.17 -14.40 25.10
CA GLY A 2 3.54 -15.67 25.48
C GLY A 2 2.01 -15.73 25.52
N ASP A 3 1.31 -14.63 25.83
CA ASP A 3 -0.16 -14.58 25.92
C ASP A 3 -0.83 -14.00 24.69
N CYS A 4 -0.06 -13.67 23.65
CA CYS A 4 -0.59 -13.09 22.42
C CYS A 4 -1.40 -14.14 21.64
N LYS A 5 -2.66 -13.85 21.35
CA LYS A 5 -3.57 -14.73 20.61
C LYS A 5 -3.70 -14.41 19.13
N GLY A 6 -3.17 -13.28 18.71
CA GLY A 6 -3.16 -12.83 17.34
C GLY A 6 -2.31 -11.58 17.19
N ILE A 7 -1.92 -11.26 15.95
CA ILE A 7 -1.09 -10.11 15.63
C ILE A 7 -1.74 -9.35 14.48
N ALA A 8 -1.78 -8.01 14.60
CA ALA A 8 -2.09 -7.10 13.50
C ALA A 8 -0.87 -6.19 13.31
N ILE A 9 -0.31 -6.18 12.12
CA ILE A 9 0.92 -5.44 11.81
C ILE A 9 0.73 -4.50 10.61
N SER A 10 1.21 -3.27 10.73
CA SER A 10 1.41 -2.36 9.60
C SER A 10 2.84 -2.53 9.09
N VAL A 11 2.99 -2.95 7.85
CA VAL A 11 4.28 -3.33 7.28
C VAL A 11 5.01 -2.10 6.74
N LEU A 12 6.22 -1.87 7.19
CA LEU A 12 7.05 -0.75 6.71
C LEU A 12 7.74 -1.09 5.39
N ASN A 13 8.35 -2.27 5.31
CA ASN A 13 9.06 -2.75 4.13
C ASN A 13 8.80 -4.25 3.96
N PRO A 14 7.96 -4.65 2.99
CA PRO A 14 7.60 -6.06 2.82
C PRO A 14 8.79 -6.93 2.45
N GLU A 15 9.75 -6.44 1.67
CA GLU A 15 10.93 -7.22 1.29
C GLU A 15 11.75 -7.69 2.50
N ASN A 16 11.88 -6.82 3.49
CA ASN A 16 12.68 -7.10 4.68
C ASN A 16 11.88 -7.78 5.81
N GLN A 17 10.55 -7.71 5.76
CA GLN A 17 9.70 -8.13 6.88
C GLN A 17 8.92 -9.42 6.62
N THR A 18 8.83 -9.87 5.38
CA THR A 18 8.03 -11.04 5.01
C THR A 18 8.46 -12.30 5.78
N GLU A 19 9.75 -12.55 5.92
CA GLU A 19 10.24 -13.72 6.68
C GLU A 19 9.83 -13.67 8.16
N MET A 20 9.96 -12.51 8.78
CA MET A 20 9.55 -12.32 10.18
C MET A 20 8.04 -12.49 10.35
N ILE A 21 7.27 -11.96 9.40
CA ILE A 21 5.81 -12.12 9.38
C ILE A 21 5.44 -13.59 9.25
N ASN A 22 6.09 -14.33 8.35
CA ASN A 22 5.85 -15.75 8.14
C ASN A 22 6.20 -16.57 9.38
N TYR A 23 7.29 -16.23 10.05
CA TYR A 23 7.68 -16.86 11.31
C TYR A 23 6.60 -16.67 12.40
N ALA A 24 6.13 -15.44 12.57
CA ALA A 24 5.07 -15.12 13.55
C ALA A 24 3.74 -15.76 13.18
N ALA A 25 3.39 -15.78 11.89
CA ALA A 25 2.15 -16.37 11.39
C ALA A 25 2.08 -17.89 11.57
N GLY A 26 3.23 -18.55 11.74
CA GLY A 26 3.31 -19.97 12.08
C GLY A 26 2.85 -20.29 13.50
N SER A 27 2.80 -19.32 14.39
CA SER A 27 2.48 -19.49 15.81
C SER A 27 1.09 -18.96 16.19
N VAL A 28 0.67 -17.86 15.60
CA VAL A 28 -0.62 -17.20 15.91
C VAL A 28 -1.24 -16.64 14.61
N PRO A 29 -2.58 -16.46 14.57
CA PRO A 29 -3.21 -15.74 13.48
C PRO A 29 -2.61 -14.34 13.33
N LEU A 30 -2.20 -13.99 12.10
CA LEU A 30 -1.60 -12.71 11.79
C LEU A 30 -2.28 -12.08 10.59
N ILE A 31 -2.64 -10.82 10.74
CA ILE A 31 -3.15 -9.98 9.64
C ILE A 31 -2.24 -8.77 9.43
N THR A 32 -2.28 -8.22 8.24
CA THR A 32 -1.70 -6.91 7.96
C THR A 32 -2.80 -5.85 7.88
N HIS A 33 -2.46 -4.62 8.22
CA HIS A 33 -3.37 -3.49 8.09
C HIS A 33 -2.61 -2.24 7.64
N ASP A 34 -3.30 -1.29 7.02
CA ASP A 34 -2.75 -0.04 6.50
C ASP A 34 -1.74 -0.26 5.37
N SER A 35 -0.64 -0.95 5.63
CA SER A 35 0.37 -1.33 4.64
C SER A 35 0.62 -2.83 4.68
N ASP A 36 0.69 -3.45 3.52
CA ASP A 36 0.65 -4.91 3.35
C ASP A 36 2.01 -5.54 3.04
N ALA A 37 2.07 -6.86 3.25
CA ALA A 37 3.09 -7.76 2.74
C ALA A 37 2.38 -8.90 1.98
N PRO A 38 2.03 -8.70 0.71
CA PRO A 38 1.16 -9.63 -0.02
C PRO A 38 1.77 -11.02 -0.23
N ASP A 39 3.09 -11.13 -0.24
CA ASP A 39 3.80 -12.40 -0.41
C ASP A 39 4.00 -13.15 0.92
N SER A 40 3.51 -12.62 2.02
CA SER A 40 3.60 -13.26 3.34
C SER A 40 2.47 -14.25 3.58
N ASN A 41 2.63 -15.07 4.64
CA ASN A 41 1.61 -16.02 5.09
C ASN A 41 0.54 -15.38 5.99
N ARG A 42 0.37 -14.06 5.92
CA ARG A 42 -0.73 -13.39 6.62
C ARG A 42 -2.08 -13.95 6.19
N LEU A 43 -3.08 -13.90 7.07
CA LEU A 43 -4.42 -14.38 6.73
C LEU A 43 -5.12 -13.47 5.71
N PHE A 44 -5.08 -12.16 5.94
CA PHE A 44 -5.62 -11.15 5.03
C PHE A 44 -5.05 -9.77 5.34
N PHE A 45 -5.25 -8.86 4.41
CA PHE A 45 -4.95 -7.44 4.56
C PHE A 45 -6.25 -6.66 4.80
N LEU A 46 -6.21 -5.75 5.78
CA LEU A 46 -7.30 -4.83 6.07
C LEU A 46 -6.82 -3.39 5.84
N GLY A 47 -7.35 -2.74 4.83
CA GLY A 47 -6.93 -1.36 4.53
C GLY A 47 -7.46 -0.88 3.18
N THR A 48 -6.89 0.24 2.72
CA THR A 48 -7.23 0.87 1.46
C THR A 48 -6.64 0.10 0.28
N GLU A 49 -7.40 -0.04 -0.80
CA GLU A 49 -6.83 -0.43 -2.09
C GLU A 49 -6.05 0.77 -2.65
N ASN A 50 -4.74 0.77 -2.43
CA ASN A 50 -3.90 1.96 -2.56
C ASN A 50 -3.67 2.40 -4.01
N TYR A 51 -3.56 1.47 -4.96
CA TYR A 51 -3.42 1.80 -6.37
C TYR A 51 -4.67 2.53 -6.88
N GLN A 52 -5.87 2.01 -6.56
CA GLN A 52 -7.12 2.64 -6.94
C GLN A 52 -7.30 4.02 -6.28
N ALA A 53 -6.91 4.15 -5.01
CA ALA A 53 -6.92 5.46 -4.33
C ALA A 53 -6.02 6.48 -5.06
N GLY A 54 -4.86 6.04 -5.56
CA GLY A 54 -4.02 6.86 -6.43
C GLY A 54 -4.69 7.26 -7.73
N ARG A 55 -5.40 6.33 -8.38
CA ARG A 55 -6.17 6.61 -9.59
C ARG A 55 -7.24 7.68 -9.35
N GLU A 56 -7.99 7.56 -8.26
CA GLU A 56 -9.04 8.54 -7.92
C GLU A 56 -8.44 9.93 -7.67
N LEU A 57 -7.28 10.01 -7.01
CA LEU A 57 -6.55 11.28 -6.85
C LEU A 57 -6.15 11.86 -8.21
N GLY A 58 -5.68 11.03 -9.13
CA GLY A 58 -5.34 11.46 -10.50
C GLY A 58 -6.52 12.06 -11.25
N LYS A 59 -7.70 11.45 -11.14
CA LYS A 59 -8.94 12.00 -11.72
C LYS A 59 -9.29 13.37 -11.15
N LEU A 60 -9.15 13.52 -9.83
CA LEU A 60 -9.39 14.79 -9.16
C LEU A 60 -8.42 15.87 -9.63
N ILE A 61 -7.15 15.54 -9.80
CA ILE A 61 -6.13 16.46 -10.31
C ILE A 61 -6.45 16.89 -11.75
N LYS A 62 -6.78 15.95 -12.64
CA LYS A 62 -7.20 16.28 -14.00
C LYS A 62 -8.39 17.26 -14.03
N LYS A 63 -9.36 17.02 -13.15
CA LYS A 63 -10.55 17.90 -13.03
C LYS A 63 -10.18 19.29 -12.51
N SER A 64 -9.23 19.37 -11.57
CA SER A 64 -8.83 20.64 -10.95
C SER A 64 -7.84 21.43 -11.80
N MET A 65 -7.08 20.74 -12.64
CA MET A 65 -6.04 21.32 -13.49
C MET A 65 -6.19 20.85 -14.94
N PRO A 66 -7.29 21.21 -15.61
CA PRO A 66 -7.57 20.70 -16.96
C PRO A 66 -6.53 21.11 -18.02
N GLU A 67 -5.85 22.24 -17.80
CA GLU A 67 -4.79 22.72 -18.67
C GLU A 67 -3.41 22.11 -18.35
N GLY A 68 -3.36 21.18 -17.38
CA GLY A 68 -2.11 20.62 -16.89
C GLY A 68 -1.36 21.58 -15.96
N GLY A 69 -0.10 21.27 -15.70
CA GLY A 69 0.74 22.08 -14.81
C GLY A 69 1.84 21.25 -14.14
N LYS A 70 2.54 21.87 -13.21
CA LYS A 70 3.55 21.21 -12.40
C LYS A 70 2.88 20.61 -11.17
N LEU A 71 3.23 19.36 -10.88
CA LEU A 71 2.75 18.63 -9.72
C LEU A 71 3.94 18.20 -8.87
N MET A 72 3.84 18.40 -7.57
CA MET A 72 4.80 17.90 -6.62
C MET A 72 4.11 16.86 -5.73
N LEU A 73 4.68 15.66 -5.68
CA LEU A 73 4.12 14.53 -4.94
C LEU A 73 4.98 14.25 -3.71
N TYR A 74 4.36 14.34 -2.54
CA TYR A 74 4.99 13.99 -1.27
C TYR A 74 4.49 12.63 -0.80
N VAL A 75 5.40 11.79 -0.36
CA VAL A 75 5.11 10.47 0.22
C VAL A 75 5.76 10.34 1.58
N GLY A 76 5.14 9.59 2.48
CA GLY A 76 5.68 9.38 3.83
C GLY A 76 6.98 8.60 3.80
N LYS A 77 6.99 7.48 3.08
CA LYS A 77 8.18 6.64 2.86
C LYS A 77 8.18 6.12 1.44
N ILE A 78 9.30 6.30 0.75
CA ILE A 78 9.40 6.00 -0.68
C ILE A 78 9.42 4.48 -0.97
N ASP A 79 9.83 3.69 -0.03
CA ASP A 79 9.93 2.23 -0.12
C ASP A 79 8.75 1.47 0.52
N GLN A 80 7.79 2.20 1.07
CA GLN A 80 6.59 1.60 1.65
C GLN A 80 5.56 1.27 0.56
N LEU A 81 5.03 0.05 0.58
CA LEU A 81 4.17 -0.46 -0.49
C LEU A 81 2.95 0.43 -0.77
N ASN A 82 2.26 0.91 0.28
CA ASN A 82 1.11 1.79 0.10
C ASN A 82 1.48 3.12 -0.59
N SER A 83 2.65 3.67 -0.29
CA SER A 83 3.16 4.89 -0.95
C SER A 83 3.46 4.65 -2.43
N ILE A 84 4.10 3.53 -2.73
CA ILE A 84 4.42 3.11 -4.10
C ILE A 84 3.13 2.93 -4.90
N GLN A 85 2.17 2.17 -4.37
CA GLN A 85 0.91 1.89 -5.06
C GLN A 85 0.08 3.15 -5.32
N ARG A 86 -0.02 4.05 -4.33
CA ARG A 86 -0.74 5.32 -4.52
C ARG A 86 -0.05 6.21 -5.56
N ARG A 87 1.27 6.31 -5.50
CA ARG A 87 2.05 7.04 -6.50
C ARG A 87 1.82 6.47 -7.91
N ASP A 88 1.94 5.16 -8.06
CA ASP A 88 1.83 4.51 -9.35
C ASP A 88 0.42 4.64 -9.93
N GLY A 89 -0.62 4.48 -9.11
CA GLY A 89 -2.00 4.72 -9.52
C GLY A 89 -2.22 6.16 -9.99
N LEU A 90 -1.68 7.13 -9.27
CA LEU A 90 -1.74 8.55 -9.65
C LEU A 90 -1.06 8.80 -11.00
N LEU A 91 0.18 8.33 -11.16
CA LEU A 91 0.93 8.54 -12.39
C LEU A 91 0.29 7.84 -13.59
N ASP A 92 -0.21 6.63 -13.41
CA ASP A 92 -0.89 5.88 -14.47
C ASP A 92 -2.19 6.58 -14.89
N GLU A 93 -2.94 7.14 -13.94
CA GLU A 93 -4.14 7.94 -14.27
C GLU A 93 -3.78 9.21 -15.04
N LEU A 94 -2.76 9.94 -14.61
CA LEU A 94 -2.32 11.16 -15.31
C LEU A 94 -1.78 10.87 -16.72
N ALA A 95 -1.24 9.68 -16.94
CA ALA A 95 -0.76 9.22 -18.23
C ALA A 95 -1.82 8.53 -19.10
N ASP A 96 -3.07 8.51 -18.67
CA ASP A 96 -4.20 7.83 -19.34
C ASP A 96 -3.96 6.33 -19.59
N LYS A 97 -3.17 5.68 -18.74
CA LYS A 97 -2.96 4.26 -18.85
C LYS A 97 -4.17 3.47 -18.32
N PRO A 98 -4.46 2.30 -18.90
CA PRO A 98 -5.53 1.45 -18.36
C PRO A 98 -5.22 1.04 -16.91
N ALA A 99 -6.28 0.82 -16.13
CA ALA A 99 -6.14 0.32 -14.76
C ALA A 99 -5.57 -1.10 -14.77
N LYS A 100 -4.75 -1.36 -13.80
CA LYS A 100 -4.18 -2.71 -13.59
C LYS A 100 -5.19 -3.63 -12.93
#